data_457105ecc7dbb843f2fe818b64240ba8
#
_entry.id   457105ecc7dbb843f2fe818b64240ba8
#
_cell.length_a   1.000
_cell.length_b   1.000
_cell.length_c   1.000
_cell.angle_alpha   90.00
_cell.angle_beta   90.00
_cell.angle_gamma   90.00
#
_symmetry.space_group_name_H-M   'P 1'
#
loop_
_entity.id
_entity.type
_entity.pdbx_description
1 polymer ?
#
loop_
_entity_poly.entity_id
_entity_poly.type
_entity_poly.pdbx_seq_one_letter_code
_entity_poly.pdbx_strand_id
1 'polypeptide(L)'
;NDRSYYQPYSPNNPNGYTDDQRTAREHALLANAVSFVESDISASIDLDGNNDGLVDGVSFVIYGEPGDWATLLWPHRWALYSEDVFINNVQVYDYMFMLSESWYYNVGVLCHEFGHVLGAPDYYHYNGEGAPTPVGGWDLMASNGNPPQYPSAFTKWKYFDWIDFIPEIIEGGTYTLFPMTQQE
;
A
#
# COMPACT_ATOMS: atom_id res chain seq x y z
N ASN A 1 5.92 -23.07 4.44
CA ASN A 1 4.55 -23.56 4.37
C ASN A 1 4.05 -23.53 2.91
N ASP A 2 3.12 -24.41 2.58
CA ASP A 2 2.47 -24.43 1.26
C ASP A 2 1.50 -23.24 1.13
N ARG A 3 1.16 -22.87 -0.11
CA ARG A 3 0.23 -21.77 -0.39
C ARG A 3 -1.13 -21.95 0.28
N SER A 4 -1.63 -23.20 0.39
CA SER A 4 -2.89 -23.53 1.06
C SER A 4 -2.94 -23.06 2.52
N TYR A 5 -1.81 -23.00 3.19
CA TYR A 5 -1.68 -22.46 4.56
C TYR A 5 -2.03 -20.97 4.65
N TYR A 6 -1.81 -20.23 3.58
CA TYR A 6 -2.09 -18.79 3.47
C TYR A 6 -3.41 -18.47 2.77
N GLN A 7 -4.25 -19.48 2.57
CA GLN A 7 -5.62 -19.36 2.05
C GLN A 7 -6.64 -19.58 3.19
N PRO A 8 -7.87 -19.07 3.07
CA PRO A 8 -8.89 -19.27 4.08
C PRO A 8 -9.17 -20.76 4.36
N TYR A 9 -9.50 -21.06 5.61
CA TYR A 9 -9.99 -22.38 5.98
C TYR A 9 -11.28 -22.72 5.23
N SER A 10 -11.35 -23.93 4.71
CA SER A 10 -12.58 -24.53 4.21
C SER A 10 -12.53 -26.04 4.38
N PRO A 11 -13.65 -26.78 4.22
CA PRO A 11 -13.61 -28.26 4.24
C PRO A 11 -12.65 -28.85 3.20
N ASN A 12 -12.41 -28.13 2.09
CA ASN A 12 -11.46 -28.53 1.05
C ASN A 12 -10.03 -28.02 1.32
N ASN A 13 -9.86 -27.09 2.25
CA ASN A 13 -8.57 -26.57 2.70
C ASN A 13 -8.47 -26.56 4.23
N PRO A 14 -8.34 -27.72 4.88
CA PRO A 14 -8.30 -27.81 6.34
C PRO A 14 -7.04 -27.18 6.97
N ASN A 15 -6.00 -26.91 6.17
CA ASN A 15 -4.78 -26.23 6.62
C ASN A 15 -4.88 -24.70 6.51
N GLY A 16 -5.95 -24.19 5.94
CA GLY A 16 -6.19 -22.77 5.78
C GLY A 16 -6.30 -22.01 7.10
N TYR A 17 -6.20 -20.70 7.04
CA TYR A 17 -6.29 -19.83 8.21
C TYR A 17 -7.76 -19.56 8.60
N THR A 18 -8.00 -19.44 9.89
CA THR A 18 -9.20 -18.79 10.45
C THR A 18 -8.96 -17.29 10.58
N ASP A 19 -10.01 -16.49 10.75
CA ASP A 19 -9.90 -15.03 10.89
C ASP A 19 -8.89 -14.64 11.99
N ASP A 20 -8.89 -15.35 13.11
CA ASP A 20 -7.95 -15.14 14.22
C ASP A 20 -6.48 -15.45 13.86
N GLN A 21 -6.26 -16.29 12.86
CA GLN A 21 -4.92 -16.72 12.45
C GLN A 21 -4.35 -15.89 11.29
N ARG A 22 -5.19 -15.16 10.56
CA ARG A 22 -4.81 -14.46 9.34
C ARG A 22 -3.61 -13.56 9.55
N THR A 23 -3.73 -12.59 10.45
CA THR A 23 -2.69 -11.61 10.73
C THR A 23 -1.40 -12.26 11.23
N ALA A 24 -1.49 -13.22 12.14
CA ALA A 24 -0.31 -13.91 12.65
C ALA A 24 0.44 -14.68 11.55
N ARG A 25 -0.28 -15.32 10.62
CA ARG A 25 0.36 -16.04 9.51
C ARG A 25 1.01 -15.11 8.49
N GLU A 26 0.36 -13.98 8.22
CA GLU A 26 0.89 -12.95 7.35
C GLU A 26 2.17 -12.34 7.95
N HIS A 27 2.09 -11.84 9.17
CA HIS A 27 3.23 -11.23 9.85
C HIS A 27 4.42 -12.20 9.99
N ALA A 28 4.17 -13.46 10.37
CA ALA A 28 5.22 -14.47 10.43
C ALA A 28 5.86 -14.75 9.06
N LEU A 29 5.08 -14.72 7.96
CA LEU A 29 5.62 -14.85 6.60
C LEU A 29 6.58 -13.70 6.29
N LEU A 30 6.14 -12.46 6.54
CA LEU A 30 6.90 -11.26 6.24
C LEU A 30 8.15 -11.14 7.13
N ALA A 31 8.02 -11.42 8.43
CA ALA A 31 9.14 -11.44 9.36
C ALA A 31 10.23 -12.44 8.94
N ASN A 32 9.83 -13.64 8.51
CA ASN A 32 10.76 -14.64 7.99
C ASN A 32 11.43 -14.16 6.69
N ALA A 33 10.71 -13.47 5.81
CA ALA A 33 11.27 -12.92 4.58
C ALA A 33 12.31 -11.82 4.88
N VAL A 34 12.02 -10.91 5.81
CA VAL A 34 12.98 -9.87 6.27
C VAL A 34 14.23 -10.54 6.84
N SER A 35 14.07 -11.46 7.78
CA SER A 35 15.20 -12.16 8.42
C SER A 35 16.06 -12.96 7.43
N PHE A 36 15.46 -13.40 6.33
CA PHE A 36 16.19 -14.12 5.29
C PHE A 36 17.08 -13.21 4.45
N VAL A 37 16.65 -11.96 4.19
CA VAL A 37 17.37 -11.03 3.30
C VAL A 37 18.20 -9.98 4.06
N GLU A 38 17.99 -9.83 5.36
CA GLU A 38 18.62 -8.78 6.18
C GLU A 38 20.13 -8.67 5.96
N SER A 39 20.83 -9.82 5.96
CA SER A 39 22.29 -9.85 5.78
C SER A 39 22.76 -9.45 4.38
N ASP A 40 21.88 -9.46 3.39
CA ASP A 40 22.18 -9.10 2.00
C ASP A 40 21.96 -7.62 1.72
N ILE A 41 21.31 -6.90 2.65
CA ILE A 41 21.05 -5.46 2.53
C ILE A 41 22.31 -4.69 3.00
N SER A 42 22.85 -3.87 2.10
CA SER A 42 24.02 -3.05 2.42
C SER A 42 23.74 -2.07 3.55
N ALA A 43 24.61 -2.04 4.56
CA ALA A 43 24.54 -1.06 5.64
C ALA A 43 24.74 0.41 5.20
N SER A 44 25.10 0.64 3.93
CA SER A 44 25.23 1.99 3.36
C SER A 44 23.91 2.54 2.79
N ILE A 45 22.86 1.74 2.75
CA ILE A 45 21.53 2.18 2.31
C ILE A 45 20.87 2.90 3.49
N ASP A 46 20.45 4.14 3.25
CA ASP A 46 19.58 4.86 4.16
C ASP A 46 18.16 4.30 4.03
N LEU A 47 17.64 3.74 5.11
CA LEU A 47 16.32 3.10 5.17
C LEU A 47 15.31 3.94 5.97
N ASP A 48 15.77 5.03 6.60
CA ASP A 48 15.00 5.85 7.54
C ASP A 48 15.34 7.34 7.30
N GLY A 49 14.89 7.84 6.17
CA GLY A 49 15.21 9.21 5.72
C GLY A 49 14.60 10.31 6.59
N ASN A 50 13.54 10.01 7.34
CA ASN A 50 12.88 10.95 8.27
C ASN A 50 13.42 10.81 9.71
N ASN A 51 14.23 9.79 10.02
CA ASN A 51 14.83 9.49 11.33
C ASN A 51 13.80 9.18 12.42
N ASP A 52 12.75 8.44 12.10
CA ASP A 52 11.74 8.01 13.08
C ASP A 52 12.01 6.60 13.64
N GLY A 53 13.05 5.91 13.17
CA GLY A 53 13.47 4.58 13.60
C GLY A 53 12.76 3.45 12.85
N LEU A 54 11.96 3.77 11.85
CA LEU A 54 11.24 2.82 11.01
C LEU A 54 11.78 2.85 9.59
N VAL A 55 11.73 1.70 8.90
CA VAL A 55 12.01 1.66 7.46
C VAL A 55 10.89 2.42 6.74
N ASP A 56 11.23 3.39 5.90
CA ASP A 56 10.28 4.26 5.18
C ASP A 56 9.21 3.50 4.37
N GLY A 57 9.49 2.27 3.98
CA GLY A 57 8.52 1.37 3.36
C GLY A 57 9.17 0.13 2.77
N VAL A 58 8.51 -1.00 2.96
CA VAL A 58 8.94 -2.30 2.41
C VAL A 58 7.84 -2.83 1.49
N SER A 59 8.23 -3.26 0.29
CA SER A 59 7.31 -3.92 -0.64
C SER A 59 7.63 -5.41 -0.72
N PHE A 60 6.68 -6.26 -0.31
CA PHE A 60 6.77 -7.70 -0.47
C PHE A 60 6.07 -8.12 -1.75
N VAL A 61 6.82 -8.74 -2.66
CA VAL A 61 6.27 -9.30 -3.89
C VAL A 61 6.24 -10.82 -3.77
N ILE A 62 5.05 -11.37 -3.60
CA ILE A 62 4.84 -12.80 -3.43
C ILE A 62 4.57 -13.43 -4.80
N TYR A 63 5.30 -14.50 -5.12
CA TYR A 63 5.09 -15.23 -6.36
C TYR A 63 3.73 -15.94 -6.39
N GLY A 64 2.99 -15.72 -7.47
CA GLY A 64 1.76 -16.43 -7.81
C GLY A 64 0.50 -15.58 -7.76
N GLU A 65 -0.63 -16.22 -8.11
CA GLU A 65 -1.96 -15.63 -8.12
C GLU A 65 -2.59 -15.64 -6.71
N PRO A 66 -3.54 -14.74 -6.39
CA PRO A 66 -4.26 -14.77 -5.12
C PRO A 66 -5.08 -16.07 -4.94
N GLY A 67 -5.50 -16.72 -6.03
CA GLY A 67 -6.41 -17.85 -6.00
C GLY A 67 -7.85 -17.41 -5.73
N ASP A 68 -8.60 -18.23 -4.99
CA ASP A 68 -9.90 -17.79 -4.47
C ASP A 68 -9.70 -16.56 -3.59
N TRP A 69 -10.72 -15.69 -3.52
CA TRP A 69 -10.64 -14.46 -2.74
C TRP A 69 -10.13 -14.74 -1.34
N ALA A 70 -9.04 -14.08 -0.99
CA ALA A 70 -8.40 -14.23 0.31
C ALA A 70 -7.90 -12.87 0.79
N THR A 71 -8.24 -12.52 2.02
CA THR A 71 -7.84 -11.24 2.63
C THR A 71 -6.35 -11.18 2.99
N LEU A 72 -5.63 -12.32 2.97
CA LEU A 72 -4.21 -12.37 3.20
C LEU A 72 -3.43 -12.20 1.89
N LEU A 73 -3.65 -13.07 0.92
CA LEU A 73 -2.97 -13.02 -0.39
C LEU A 73 -3.67 -12.04 -1.35
N TRP A 74 -3.72 -10.77 -0.98
CA TRP A 74 -4.31 -9.68 -1.74
C TRP A 74 -3.41 -8.44 -1.70
N PRO A 75 -3.27 -7.63 -2.75
CA PRO A 75 -2.53 -6.38 -2.68
C PRO A 75 -3.11 -5.46 -1.60
N HIS A 76 -2.26 -5.00 -0.71
CA HIS A 76 -2.65 -4.08 0.37
C HIS A 76 -1.42 -3.46 1.05
N ARG A 77 -1.64 -2.36 1.76
CA ARG A 77 -0.71 -1.78 2.73
C ARG A 77 -1.17 -2.10 4.14
N TRP A 78 -0.25 -2.50 5.02
CA TRP A 78 -0.52 -2.70 6.44
C TRP A 78 0.72 -2.45 7.30
N ALA A 79 0.60 -2.72 8.60
CA ALA A 79 1.69 -2.55 9.57
C ALA A 79 2.06 -3.89 10.23
N LEU A 80 3.35 -4.17 10.35
CA LEU A 80 3.92 -5.39 10.95
C LEU A 80 4.06 -5.24 12.47
N TYR A 81 2.93 -5.04 13.15
CA TYR A 81 2.88 -4.67 14.57
C TYR A 81 3.02 -5.85 15.56
N SER A 82 2.96 -7.10 15.09
CA SER A 82 3.06 -8.27 15.96
C SER A 82 4.43 -8.95 15.92
N GLU A 83 5.35 -8.44 15.11
CA GLU A 83 6.70 -8.98 14.95
C GLU A 83 7.71 -7.84 15.02
N ASP A 84 8.79 -8.06 15.76
CA ASP A 84 9.91 -7.12 15.87
C ASP A 84 11.03 -7.60 14.95
N VAL A 85 11.09 -7.07 13.73
CA VAL A 85 12.13 -7.36 12.75
C VAL A 85 12.82 -6.10 12.25
N PHE A 86 14.08 -6.20 11.95
CA PHE A 86 14.93 -5.05 11.65
C PHE A 86 15.76 -5.31 10.40
N ILE A 87 16.10 -4.26 9.68
CA ILE A 87 17.12 -4.22 8.63
C ILE A 87 18.09 -3.10 9.01
N ASN A 88 19.38 -3.41 9.16
CA ASN A 88 20.43 -2.46 9.57
C ASN A 88 20.07 -1.70 10.87
N ASN A 89 19.41 -2.35 11.82
CA ASN A 89 18.88 -1.80 13.08
C ASN A 89 17.70 -0.81 12.94
N VAL A 90 17.11 -0.68 11.77
CA VAL A 90 15.87 0.09 11.54
C VAL A 90 14.70 -0.90 11.50
N GLN A 91 13.62 -0.62 12.25
CA GLN A 91 12.50 -1.54 12.36
C GLN A 91 11.67 -1.55 11.08
N VAL A 92 11.34 -2.74 10.59
CA VAL A 92 10.34 -2.93 9.52
C VAL A 92 8.95 -2.89 10.14
N TYR A 93 8.18 -1.88 9.81
CA TYR A 93 6.83 -1.68 10.35
C TYR A 93 5.79 -1.52 9.25
N ASP A 94 5.93 -0.52 8.40
CA ASP A 94 5.04 -0.28 7.28
C ASP A 94 5.41 -1.16 6.08
N TYR A 95 4.42 -1.80 5.47
CA TYR A 95 4.67 -2.64 4.30
C TYR A 95 3.55 -2.60 3.28
N MET A 96 3.92 -2.85 2.02
CA MET A 96 3.02 -3.16 0.93
C MET A 96 3.15 -4.62 0.55
N PHE A 97 2.05 -5.25 0.20
CA PHE A 97 1.99 -6.63 -0.22
C PHE A 97 1.44 -6.74 -1.64
N MET A 98 2.19 -7.38 -2.54
CA MET A 98 1.85 -7.52 -3.95
C MET A 98 1.99 -8.98 -4.39
N LEU A 99 1.27 -9.37 -5.45
CA LEU A 99 1.30 -10.72 -6.03
C LEU A 99 1.77 -10.66 -7.47
N SER A 100 2.91 -11.28 -7.80
CA SER A 100 3.59 -11.12 -9.08
C SER A 100 2.82 -11.67 -10.29
N GLU A 101 2.00 -12.69 -10.10
CA GLU A 101 1.23 -13.35 -11.17
C GLU A 101 -0.21 -12.80 -11.29
N SER A 102 -0.58 -11.87 -10.42
CA SER A 102 -1.90 -11.25 -10.44
C SER A 102 -1.98 -10.15 -11.50
N TRP A 103 -3.14 -10.02 -12.17
CA TRP A 103 -3.41 -8.88 -13.04
C TRP A 103 -3.42 -7.53 -12.28
N TYR A 104 -3.53 -7.58 -10.96
CA TYR A 104 -3.34 -6.42 -10.07
C TYR A 104 -1.86 -6.03 -9.89
N TYR A 105 -0.90 -6.87 -10.31
CA TYR A 105 0.52 -6.49 -10.28
C TYR A 105 0.82 -5.53 -11.43
N ASN A 106 0.50 -4.29 -11.22
CA ASN A 106 0.69 -3.20 -12.18
C ASN A 106 1.05 -1.90 -11.46
N VAL A 107 1.51 -0.92 -12.24
CA VAL A 107 1.98 0.37 -11.71
C VAL A 107 0.87 1.12 -10.95
N GLY A 108 -0.38 1.02 -11.41
CA GLY A 108 -1.51 1.69 -10.76
C GLY A 108 -1.73 1.21 -9.34
N VAL A 109 -1.78 -0.11 -9.14
CA VAL A 109 -1.94 -0.71 -7.79
C VAL A 109 -0.72 -0.42 -6.94
N LEU A 110 0.50 -0.57 -7.48
CA LEU A 110 1.72 -0.26 -6.73
C LEU A 110 1.76 1.19 -6.24
N CYS A 111 1.41 2.15 -7.10
CA CYS A 111 1.36 3.56 -6.73
C CYS A 111 0.25 3.86 -5.70
N HIS A 112 -0.89 3.17 -5.78
CA HIS A 112 -1.98 3.30 -4.82
C HIS A 112 -1.54 2.82 -3.43
N GLU A 113 -0.99 1.61 -3.33
CA GLU A 113 -0.50 1.07 -2.05
C GLU A 113 0.64 1.93 -1.48
N PHE A 114 1.53 2.44 -2.35
CA PHE A 114 2.55 3.38 -1.93
C PHE A 114 1.97 4.72 -1.44
N GLY A 115 0.85 5.17 -2.02
CA GLY A 115 0.10 6.32 -1.52
C GLY A 115 -0.35 6.16 -0.07
N HIS A 116 -0.70 4.93 0.35
CA HIS A 116 -0.99 4.63 1.75
C HIS A 116 0.25 4.71 2.65
N VAL A 117 1.42 4.30 2.16
CA VAL A 117 2.69 4.46 2.90
C VAL A 117 2.99 5.95 3.12
N LEU A 118 2.66 6.80 2.15
CA LEU A 118 2.77 8.27 2.29
C LEU A 118 1.65 8.89 3.15
N GLY A 119 0.75 8.10 3.71
CA GLY A 119 -0.27 8.52 4.66
C GLY A 119 -1.65 8.82 4.07
N ALA A 120 -1.87 8.69 2.76
CA ALA A 120 -3.18 8.94 2.15
C ALA A 120 -4.16 7.79 2.44
N PRO A 121 -5.41 8.07 2.85
CA PRO A 121 -6.45 7.05 2.96
C PRO A 121 -7.07 6.75 1.59
N ASP A 122 -7.82 5.65 1.50
CA ASP A 122 -8.72 5.44 0.38
C ASP A 122 -9.79 6.51 0.29
N TYR A 123 -10.12 6.92 -0.93
CA TYR A 123 -11.18 7.89 -1.22
C TYR A 123 -12.45 7.25 -1.76
N TYR A 124 -12.61 5.95 -1.53
CA TYR A 124 -13.85 5.23 -1.81
C TYR A 124 -14.47 4.68 -0.51
N HIS A 125 -15.76 4.39 -0.56
CA HIS A 125 -16.47 3.85 0.59
C HIS A 125 -16.34 2.32 0.65
N TYR A 126 -15.90 1.78 1.78
CA TYR A 126 -15.80 0.34 2.00
C TYR A 126 -17.17 -0.36 2.14
N ASN A 127 -18.19 0.36 2.64
CA ASN A 127 -19.46 -0.22 3.04
C ASN A 127 -20.67 0.48 2.42
N GLY A 128 -20.51 1.12 1.27
CA GLY A 128 -21.53 2.04 0.79
C GLY A 128 -22.20 1.62 -0.50
N GLU A 129 -23.09 0.61 -0.51
CA GLU A 129 -24.06 0.51 -1.60
C GLU A 129 -24.88 1.82 -1.68
N GLY A 130 -24.73 2.55 -2.78
CA GLY A 130 -25.44 3.83 -3.02
C GLY A 130 -24.80 5.07 -2.40
N ALA A 131 -23.67 4.98 -1.72
CA ALA A 131 -22.92 6.15 -1.30
C ALA A 131 -22.30 6.86 -2.52
N PRO A 132 -22.29 8.21 -2.56
CA PRO A 132 -21.66 8.94 -3.65
C PRO A 132 -20.15 8.69 -3.64
N THR A 133 -19.56 8.52 -4.82
CA THR A 133 -18.12 8.44 -4.98
C THR A 133 -17.52 9.82 -4.73
N PRO A 134 -16.67 10.02 -3.70
CA PRO A 134 -16.22 11.36 -3.29
C PRO A 134 -15.52 12.14 -4.40
N VAL A 135 -14.58 11.48 -5.11
CA VAL A 135 -13.77 12.12 -6.17
C VAL A 135 -13.79 11.32 -7.48
N GLY A 136 -14.59 10.25 -7.58
CA GLY A 136 -14.69 9.41 -8.78
C GLY A 136 -13.33 8.81 -9.15
N GLY A 137 -13.05 8.73 -10.46
CA GLY A 137 -11.78 8.23 -10.99
C GLY A 137 -10.69 9.31 -11.15
N TRP A 138 -10.81 10.45 -10.46
CA TRP A 138 -9.89 11.58 -10.64
C TRP A 138 -8.66 11.57 -9.72
N ASP A 139 -8.64 10.68 -8.73
CA ASP A 139 -7.52 10.56 -7.81
C ASP A 139 -7.07 9.10 -7.71
N LEU A 140 -5.76 8.91 -7.62
CA LEU A 140 -5.12 7.60 -7.46
C LEU A 140 -5.69 6.83 -6.26
N MET A 141 -6.00 7.53 -5.16
CA MET A 141 -6.52 6.91 -3.93
C MET A 141 -8.02 6.58 -4.01
N ALA A 142 -8.70 6.95 -5.09
CA ALA A 142 -10.09 6.58 -5.33
C ALA A 142 -10.23 5.47 -6.37
N SER A 143 -9.30 5.40 -7.33
CA SER A 143 -9.32 4.42 -8.42
C SER A 143 -7.92 4.29 -8.99
N ASN A 144 -7.41 3.08 -9.09
CA ASN A 144 -6.05 2.77 -9.52
C ASN A 144 -6.03 2.16 -10.94
N GLY A 145 -6.14 3.01 -11.94
CA GLY A 145 -6.01 2.59 -13.34
C GLY A 145 -4.57 2.19 -13.71
N ASN A 146 -4.42 1.59 -14.89
CA ASN A 146 -3.11 1.34 -15.48
C ASN A 146 -3.10 1.82 -16.95
N PRO A 147 -2.44 2.96 -17.26
CA PRO A 147 -1.57 3.77 -16.39
C PRO A 147 -2.34 4.44 -15.23
N PRO A 148 -1.66 4.70 -14.08
CA PRO A 148 -2.31 5.26 -12.90
C PRO A 148 -2.80 6.70 -13.12
N GLN A 149 -3.85 7.06 -12.42
CA GLN A 149 -4.25 8.44 -12.25
C GLN A 149 -3.18 9.20 -11.44
N TYR A 150 -3.15 10.50 -11.58
CA TYR A 150 -2.36 11.35 -10.71
C TYR A 150 -3.09 11.55 -9.37
N PRO A 151 -2.37 11.68 -8.26
CA PRO A 151 -2.95 12.19 -7.02
C PRO A 151 -3.44 13.63 -7.23
N SER A 152 -4.59 13.96 -6.67
CA SER A 152 -5.14 15.32 -6.75
C SER A 152 -4.26 16.34 -6.03
N ALA A 153 -4.50 17.64 -6.27
CA ALA A 153 -3.79 18.69 -5.55
C ALA A 153 -3.97 18.55 -4.02
N PHE A 154 -5.16 18.13 -3.57
CA PHE A 154 -5.44 17.88 -2.15
C PHE A 154 -4.55 16.76 -1.60
N THR A 155 -4.45 15.63 -2.31
CA THR A 155 -3.61 14.49 -1.89
C THR A 155 -2.13 14.87 -1.83
N LYS A 156 -1.65 15.59 -2.86
CA LYS A 156 -0.27 16.09 -2.92
C LYS A 156 0.06 17.04 -1.77
N TRP A 157 -0.87 17.92 -1.42
CA TRP A 157 -0.69 18.89 -0.35
C TRP A 157 -0.84 18.25 1.04
N LYS A 158 -1.90 17.46 1.23
CA LYS A 158 -2.30 17.02 2.57
C LYS A 158 -1.51 15.83 3.09
N TYR A 159 -1.10 14.93 2.19
CA TYR A 159 -0.53 13.64 2.57
C TYR A 159 0.88 13.41 2.03
N PHE A 160 1.17 13.90 0.82
CA PHE A 160 2.45 13.61 0.17
C PHE A 160 3.49 14.72 0.36
N ASP A 161 3.08 15.87 0.84
CA ASP A 161 3.95 17.04 1.03
C ASP A 161 4.71 17.44 -0.26
N TRP A 162 4.06 17.23 -1.42
CA TRP A 162 4.65 17.55 -2.73
C TRP A 162 4.39 18.96 -3.20
N ILE A 163 3.44 19.65 -2.59
CA ILE A 163 3.13 21.06 -2.82
C ILE A 163 2.86 21.75 -1.47
N ASP A 164 3.35 22.98 -1.34
CA ASP A 164 3.29 23.74 -0.07
C ASP A 164 1.88 24.22 0.25
N PHE A 165 1.08 24.59 -0.75
CA PHE A 165 -0.27 25.11 -0.55
C PHE A 165 -1.15 24.88 -1.79
N ILE A 166 -2.45 24.96 -1.58
CA ILE A 166 -3.48 25.00 -2.63
C ILE A 166 -4.01 26.42 -2.68
N PRO A 167 -3.87 27.17 -3.82
CA PRO A 167 -4.39 28.53 -3.93
C PRO A 167 -5.90 28.57 -3.72
N GLU A 168 -6.38 29.44 -2.84
CA GLU A 168 -7.79 29.69 -2.64
C GLU A 168 -8.28 30.75 -3.64
N ILE A 169 -9.37 30.45 -4.35
CA ILE A 169 -10.05 31.41 -5.22
C ILE A 169 -11.08 32.18 -4.38
N ILE A 170 -10.74 33.42 -4.02
CA ILE A 170 -11.58 34.28 -3.18
C ILE A 170 -12.35 35.35 -3.96
N GLU A 171 -12.06 35.54 -5.23
CA GLU A 171 -12.71 36.54 -6.09
C GLU A 171 -13.30 35.88 -7.34
N GLY A 172 -14.40 36.45 -7.86
CA GLY A 172 -14.96 36.04 -9.15
C GLY A 172 -14.02 36.41 -10.29
N GLY A 173 -13.83 35.50 -11.26
CA GLY A 173 -12.92 35.77 -12.36
C GLY A 173 -12.79 34.57 -13.32
N THR A 174 -11.86 34.72 -14.29
CA THR A 174 -11.44 33.63 -15.17
C THR A 174 -10.08 33.14 -14.70
N TYR A 175 -10.00 31.84 -14.43
CA TYR A 175 -8.78 31.19 -13.93
C TYR A 175 -8.32 30.14 -14.92
N THR A 176 -7.01 30.04 -15.13
CA THR A 176 -6.41 28.97 -15.92
C THR A 176 -6.09 27.80 -15.02
N LEU A 177 -6.64 26.62 -15.33
CA LEU A 177 -6.28 25.38 -14.66
C LEU A 177 -5.22 24.65 -15.49
N PHE A 178 -4.12 24.30 -14.87
CA PHE A 178 -3.09 23.49 -15.47
C PHE A 178 -3.35 22.00 -15.27
N PRO A 179 -2.89 21.12 -16.16
CA PRO A 179 -2.95 19.68 -15.93
C PRO A 179 -2.28 19.28 -14.61
N MET A 180 -2.82 18.30 -13.90
CA MET A 180 -2.24 17.77 -12.64
C MET A 180 -0.83 17.18 -12.84
N THR A 181 -0.43 16.93 -14.07
CA THR A 181 0.91 16.48 -14.48
C THR A 181 1.96 17.57 -14.50
N GLN A 182 1.54 18.83 -14.48
CA GLN A 182 2.45 19.98 -14.57
C GLN A 182 2.89 20.36 -13.14
N GLN A 183 4.18 20.28 -12.90
CA GLN A 183 4.81 20.89 -11.72
C GLN A 183 5.26 22.29 -12.17
N GLU A 184 4.87 23.32 -11.42
CA GLU A 184 5.52 24.63 -11.49
C GLU A 184 6.62 24.72 -10.45
#